data_d96eb926291a1ede903c0c8cfd380738
#
_entry.id   d96eb926291a1ede903c0c8cfd380738
#
_cell.length_a   1.000
_cell.length_b   1.000
_cell.length_c   1.000
_cell.angle_alpha   90.00
_cell.angle_beta   90.00
_cell.angle_gamma   90.00
#
_symmetry.space_group_name_H-M   'P 1'
#
loop_
_entity.id
_entity.type
_entity.pdbx_description
1 polymer ?
#
loop_
_entity_poly.entity_id
_entity_poly.type
_entity_poly.pdbx_seq_one_letter_code
_entity_poly.pdbx_strand_id
1 'polypeptide(L)'
;KKLYGYNPKKIFWSFGFYTSHSVGFFIKSESQKKLGYYNTKYKYSADYDLFYRMIVKYKMLGASTKKNEILGFFEPDGFSSKIKYIDYLNENTQIRLDNGQNKIIVWLIHFLRLSKRIFIVMKESKKKWIY
;
A
#
# COMPACT_ATOMS: atom_id res chain seq x y z
N LYS A 1 2.05 22.62 11.42
CA LYS A 1 2.06 21.32 12.12
C LYS A 1 2.60 20.26 11.17
N LYS A 2 3.73 19.64 11.51
CA LYS A 2 4.34 18.61 10.65
C LYS A 2 3.52 17.33 10.82
N LEU A 3 2.81 16.91 9.77
CA LEU A 3 2.04 15.67 9.77
C LEU A 3 3.01 14.51 9.49
N TYR A 4 3.32 13.75 10.52
CA TYR A 4 4.23 12.61 10.38
C TYR A 4 3.59 11.54 9.48
N GLY A 5 4.37 11.05 8.51
CA GLY A 5 3.97 9.94 7.67
C GLY A 5 2.94 10.25 6.58
N TYR A 6 2.17 11.35 6.66
CA TYR A 6 1.20 11.68 5.63
C TYR A 6 1.90 12.25 4.40
N ASN A 7 1.99 11.42 3.36
CA ASN A 7 2.56 11.82 2.08
C ASN A 7 1.77 11.18 0.93
N PRO A 8 0.81 11.90 0.32
CA PRO A 8 -0.01 11.37 -0.77
C PRO A 8 0.81 10.95 -1.99
N LYS A 9 2.00 11.56 -2.21
CA LYS A 9 2.90 11.16 -3.29
C LYS A 9 3.44 9.74 -3.11
N LYS A 10 3.66 9.28 -1.88
CA LYS A 10 4.10 7.91 -1.62
C LYS A 10 3.09 6.88 -2.10
N ILE A 11 1.80 7.10 -1.87
CA ILE A 11 0.74 6.21 -2.35
C ILE A 11 0.63 6.28 -3.86
N PHE A 12 0.63 7.49 -4.43
CA PHE A 12 0.59 7.68 -5.87
C PHE A 12 1.71 6.91 -6.59
N TRP A 13 2.95 6.98 -6.07
CA TRP A 13 4.12 6.32 -6.65
C TRP A 13 4.39 4.91 -6.10
N SER A 14 3.57 4.37 -5.22
CA SER A 14 3.76 3.06 -4.58
C SER A 14 5.04 2.91 -3.75
N PHE A 15 5.57 3.98 -3.23
CA PHE A 15 6.74 3.90 -2.33
C PHE A 15 6.38 3.61 -0.87
N GLY A 16 5.20 3.06 -0.62
CA GLY A 16 4.71 2.64 0.68
C GLY A 16 3.44 3.37 1.10
N PHE A 17 2.79 2.82 2.10
CA PHE A 17 1.73 3.49 2.81
C PHE A 17 2.33 4.57 3.71
N TYR A 18 1.60 5.65 3.94
CA TYR A 18 1.92 6.58 5.01
C TYR A 18 1.48 6.03 6.38
N THR A 19 0.67 4.99 6.39
CA THR A 19 0.39 4.15 7.56
C THR A 19 1.08 2.81 7.36
N SER A 20 1.68 2.27 8.40
CA SER A 20 2.37 0.99 8.29
C SER A 20 1.40 -0.19 8.14
N HIS A 21 0.22 -0.13 8.76
CA HIS A 21 -0.80 -1.20 8.75
C HIS A 21 -2.21 -0.68 8.96
N SER A 22 -3.19 -1.44 8.48
CA SER A 22 -4.63 -1.20 8.68
C SER A 22 -5.02 -1.16 10.17
N VAL A 23 -4.30 -1.87 11.05
CA VAL A 23 -4.52 -1.88 12.51
C VAL A 23 -4.40 -0.50 13.15
N GLY A 24 -3.57 0.38 12.60
CA GLY A 24 -3.38 1.75 13.12
C GLY A 24 -4.11 2.82 12.32
N PHE A 25 -5.08 2.46 11.50
CA PHE A 25 -5.75 3.39 10.61
C PHE A 25 -7.20 3.64 11.03
N PHE A 26 -7.52 4.90 11.32
CA PHE A 26 -8.86 5.34 11.71
C PHE A 26 -9.45 6.25 10.62
N ILE A 27 -10.68 5.96 10.20
CA ILE A 27 -11.42 6.74 9.22
C ILE A 27 -12.63 7.35 9.91
N LYS A 28 -12.87 8.64 9.68
CA LYS A 28 -14.12 9.28 10.11
C LYS A 28 -15.31 8.61 9.39
N SER A 29 -16.38 8.32 10.12
CA SER A 29 -17.58 7.65 9.57
C SER A 29 -18.15 8.38 8.35
N GLU A 30 -18.19 9.71 8.37
CA GLU A 30 -18.63 10.54 7.24
C GLU A 30 -17.73 10.35 6.00
N SER A 31 -16.41 10.29 6.20
CA SER A 31 -15.45 10.00 5.13
C SER A 31 -15.67 8.61 4.57
N GLN A 32 -15.89 7.61 5.44
CA GLN A 32 -16.19 6.24 5.04
C GLN A 32 -17.47 6.17 4.20
N LYS A 33 -18.55 6.83 4.60
CA LYS A 33 -19.80 6.91 3.84
C LYS A 33 -19.59 7.49 2.45
N LYS A 34 -18.77 8.54 2.34
CA LYS A 34 -18.45 9.19 1.07
C LYS A 34 -17.59 8.31 0.15
N LEU A 35 -16.66 7.56 0.71
CA LEU A 35 -15.75 6.67 -0.03
C LEU A 35 -16.44 5.38 -0.48
N GLY A 36 -17.48 4.95 0.23
CA GLY A 36 -17.99 3.59 0.18
C GLY A 36 -17.12 2.61 0.99
N TYR A 37 -17.49 1.35 0.98
CA TYR A 37 -16.82 0.31 1.73
C TYR A 37 -15.61 -0.29 0.98
N TYR A 38 -15.00 -1.31 1.57
CA TYR A 38 -13.98 -2.12 0.93
C TYR A 38 -14.52 -2.76 -0.35
N ASN A 39 -13.71 -2.73 -1.41
CA ASN A 39 -14.07 -3.37 -2.66
C ASN A 39 -13.69 -4.85 -2.59
N THR A 40 -14.69 -5.72 -2.49
CA THR A 40 -14.51 -7.17 -2.37
C THR A 40 -13.97 -7.85 -3.63
N LYS A 41 -13.86 -7.12 -4.75
CA LYS A 41 -13.15 -7.58 -5.95
C LYS A 41 -11.67 -7.86 -5.66
N TYR A 42 -11.08 -7.12 -4.71
CA TYR A 42 -9.68 -7.25 -4.37
C TYR A 42 -9.50 -8.17 -3.17
N LYS A 43 -8.77 -9.25 -3.40
CA LYS A 43 -8.59 -10.31 -2.40
C LYS A 43 -7.51 -9.98 -1.38
N TYR A 44 -6.45 -9.31 -1.82
CA TYR A 44 -5.23 -9.10 -1.03
C TYR A 44 -5.01 -7.65 -0.63
N SER A 45 -5.56 -6.71 -1.39
CA SER A 45 -5.23 -5.29 -1.32
C SER A 45 -6.47 -4.39 -1.25
N ALA A 46 -7.58 -4.90 -0.67
CA ALA A 46 -8.80 -4.11 -0.51
C ALA A 46 -8.60 -2.86 0.36
N ASP A 47 -7.71 -2.94 1.35
CA ASP A 47 -7.28 -1.81 2.16
C ASP A 47 -6.49 -0.78 1.33
N TYR A 48 -5.62 -1.25 0.44
CA TYR A 48 -4.90 -0.38 -0.48
C TYR A 48 -5.84 0.36 -1.43
N ASP A 49 -6.86 -0.31 -1.99
CA ASP A 49 -7.88 0.34 -2.81
C ASP A 49 -8.60 1.46 -2.05
N LEU A 50 -9.03 1.19 -0.82
CA LEU A 50 -9.69 2.17 0.02
C LEU A 50 -8.80 3.40 0.27
N PHE A 51 -7.53 3.17 0.61
CA PHE A 51 -6.56 4.25 0.83
C PHE A 51 -6.24 5.00 -0.46
N TYR A 52 -6.12 4.29 -1.58
CA TYR A 52 -5.88 4.91 -2.87
C TYR A 52 -7.03 5.84 -3.27
N ARG A 53 -8.26 5.37 -3.16
CA ARG A 53 -9.47 6.20 -3.39
C ARG A 53 -9.46 7.42 -2.49
N MET A 54 -9.28 7.23 -1.20
CA MET A 54 -9.32 8.30 -0.21
C MET A 54 -8.26 9.38 -0.47
N ILE A 55 -7.03 8.99 -0.72
CA ILE A 55 -5.88 9.90 -0.73
C ILE A 55 -5.60 10.43 -2.13
N VAL A 56 -5.63 9.56 -3.13
CA VAL A 56 -5.26 9.92 -4.49
C VAL A 56 -6.47 10.46 -5.26
N LYS A 57 -7.59 9.74 -5.23
CA LYS A 57 -8.79 10.11 -5.99
C LYS A 57 -9.55 11.27 -5.35
N TYR A 58 -9.85 11.16 -4.06
CA TYR A 58 -10.66 12.16 -3.34
C TYR A 58 -9.82 13.22 -2.61
N LYS A 59 -8.50 13.08 -2.61
CA LYS A 59 -7.55 14.04 -2.00
C LYS A 59 -7.88 14.38 -0.54
N MET A 60 -8.42 13.42 0.20
CA MET A 60 -8.75 13.62 1.60
C MET A 60 -7.49 13.82 2.43
N LEU A 61 -7.57 14.72 3.38
CA LEU A 61 -6.47 15.02 4.28
C LEU A 61 -6.46 14.03 5.45
N GLY A 62 -5.27 13.61 5.84
CA GLY A 62 -5.03 12.77 7.01
C GLY A 62 -4.04 13.39 7.97
N ALA A 63 -4.03 12.89 9.19
CA ALA A 63 -3.03 13.20 10.20
C ALA A 63 -2.47 11.90 10.74
N SER A 64 -1.20 11.87 11.09
CA SER A 64 -0.62 10.73 11.77
C SER A 64 -0.26 11.07 13.21
N THR A 65 -0.24 10.08 14.06
CA THR A 65 0.26 10.17 15.43
C THR A 65 1.75 10.49 15.46
N LYS A 66 2.25 10.83 16.62
CA LYS A 66 3.68 11.00 16.84
C LYS A 66 4.36 9.63 16.78
N LYS A 67 5.66 9.61 16.50
CA LYS A 67 6.44 8.38 16.32
C LYS A 67 6.41 7.43 17.53
N ASN A 68 6.24 7.97 18.72
CA ASN A 68 6.22 7.24 20.00
C ASN A 68 4.82 6.88 20.49
N GLU A 69 3.78 7.22 19.75
CA GLU A 69 2.40 6.85 20.08
C GLU A 69 2.05 5.51 19.42
N ILE A 70 1.94 4.47 20.22
CA ILE A 70 1.61 3.11 19.77
C ILE A 70 0.09 2.98 19.77
N LEU A 71 -0.49 2.72 18.59
CA LEU A 71 -1.94 2.54 18.42
C LEU A 71 -2.37 1.07 18.36
N GLY A 72 -1.44 0.15 18.16
CA GLY A 72 -1.72 -1.26 18.09
C GLY A 72 -0.48 -2.10 17.78
N PHE A 73 -0.62 -3.39 17.97
CA PHE A 73 0.41 -4.37 17.65
C PHE A 73 -0.01 -5.16 16.41
N PHE A 74 0.95 -5.44 15.57
CA PHE A 74 0.76 -6.23 14.37
C PHE A 74 1.51 -7.55 14.47
N GLU A 75 0.81 -8.66 14.26
CA GLU A 75 1.45 -9.98 14.19
C GLU A 75 1.89 -10.27 12.75
N PRO A 76 3.18 -10.60 12.53
CA PRO A 76 3.75 -10.75 11.19
C PRO A 76 3.24 -11.99 10.43
N ASP A 77 2.68 -12.98 11.13
CA ASP A 77 2.31 -14.30 10.56
C ASP A 77 0.87 -14.39 10.03
N GLY A 78 0.25 -13.25 9.75
CA GLY A 78 -1.09 -13.15 9.21
C GLY A 78 -1.22 -13.61 7.75
N PHE A 79 -2.45 -13.58 7.22
CA PHE A 79 -2.77 -13.96 5.84
C PHE A 79 -1.86 -13.28 4.80
N SER A 80 -1.51 -12.02 5.02
CA SER A 80 -0.68 -11.23 4.10
C SER A 80 0.73 -11.78 3.90
N SER A 81 1.29 -12.48 4.89
CA SER A 81 2.64 -13.06 4.81
C SER A 81 2.73 -14.25 3.84
N LYS A 82 1.59 -14.89 3.53
CA LYS A 82 1.48 -16.06 2.67
C LYS A 82 1.21 -15.73 1.19
N ILE A 83 1.00 -14.45 0.88
CA ILE A 83 0.66 -14.01 -0.47
C ILE A 83 1.92 -13.96 -1.33
N LYS A 84 1.85 -14.53 -2.54
CA LYS A 84 2.92 -14.38 -3.52
C LYS A 84 3.04 -12.91 -3.91
N TYR A 85 4.26 -12.40 -3.94
CA TYR A 85 4.53 -11.00 -4.27
C TYR A 85 3.93 -10.57 -5.61
N ILE A 86 3.93 -11.47 -6.59
CA ILE A 86 3.39 -11.17 -7.93
C ILE A 86 1.87 -10.96 -7.89
N ASP A 87 1.13 -11.74 -7.11
CA ASP A 87 -0.32 -11.61 -6.99
C ASP A 87 -0.69 -10.28 -6.34
N TYR A 88 0.01 -9.93 -5.26
CA TYR A 88 -0.10 -8.62 -4.61
C TYR A 88 0.23 -7.47 -5.56
N LEU A 89 1.32 -7.59 -6.33
CA LEU A 89 1.74 -6.56 -7.29
C LEU A 89 0.72 -6.37 -8.40
N ASN A 90 0.19 -7.47 -8.95
CA ASN A 90 -0.83 -7.44 -10.00
C ASN A 90 -2.12 -6.78 -9.50
N GLU A 91 -2.56 -7.12 -8.30
CA GLU A 91 -3.77 -6.53 -7.73
C GLU A 91 -3.61 -5.03 -7.46
N ASN A 92 -2.46 -4.59 -6.92
CA ASN A 92 -2.15 -3.17 -6.78
C ASN A 92 -2.11 -2.42 -8.12
N THR A 93 -1.63 -3.06 -9.17
CA THR A 93 -1.61 -2.51 -10.52
C THR A 93 -3.03 -2.33 -11.03
N GLN A 94 -3.88 -3.34 -10.86
CA GLN A 94 -5.28 -3.29 -11.25
C GLN A 94 -6.06 -2.20 -10.49
N ILE A 95 -5.84 -2.07 -9.18
CA ILE A 95 -6.43 -1.02 -8.35
C ILE A 95 -6.13 0.38 -8.92
N ARG A 96 -4.91 0.61 -9.35
CA ARG A 96 -4.51 1.88 -9.95
C ARG A 96 -5.19 2.15 -11.27
N LEU A 97 -5.28 1.13 -12.13
CA LEU A 97 -5.96 1.21 -13.43
C LEU A 97 -7.47 1.48 -13.23
N ASP A 98 -8.10 0.75 -12.33
CA ASP A 98 -9.53 0.88 -12.03
C ASP A 98 -9.87 2.25 -11.40
N ASN A 99 -8.91 2.86 -10.72
CA ASN A 99 -9.04 4.20 -10.17
C ASN A 99 -8.59 5.33 -11.12
N GLY A 100 -8.33 5.02 -12.39
CA GLY A 100 -8.09 5.99 -13.46
C GLY A 100 -6.69 6.60 -13.48
N GLN A 101 -5.70 5.96 -12.86
CA GLN A 101 -4.32 6.43 -12.99
C GLN A 101 -3.82 6.20 -14.42
N ASN A 102 -2.95 7.10 -14.91
CA ASN A 102 -2.36 6.98 -16.23
C ASN A 102 -1.69 5.62 -16.44
N LYS A 103 -2.08 4.90 -17.48
CA LYS A 103 -1.64 3.52 -17.75
C LYS A 103 -0.12 3.40 -17.90
N ILE A 104 0.53 4.37 -18.53
CA ILE A 104 1.99 4.37 -18.72
C ILE A 104 2.69 4.44 -17.36
N ILE A 105 2.24 5.34 -16.49
CA ILE A 105 2.78 5.47 -15.13
C ILE A 105 2.54 4.19 -14.33
N VAL A 106 1.35 3.58 -14.44
CA VAL A 106 1.02 2.35 -13.71
C VAL A 106 1.95 1.23 -14.10
N TRP A 107 2.15 1.00 -15.41
CA TRP A 107 3.04 -0.05 -15.89
C TRP A 107 4.51 0.23 -15.58
N LEU A 108 4.94 1.49 -15.65
CA LEU A 108 6.28 1.88 -15.23
C LEU A 108 6.53 1.50 -13.75
N ILE A 109 5.59 1.85 -12.86
CA ILE A 109 5.67 1.49 -11.44
C ILE A 109 5.68 -0.03 -11.25
N HIS A 110 4.84 -0.76 -11.99
CA HIS A 110 4.79 -2.22 -11.94
C HIS A 110 6.16 -2.83 -12.25
N PHE A 111 6.77 -2.47 -13.38
CA PHE A 111 8.06 -2.99 -13.79
C PHE A 111 9.20 -2.59 -12.85
N LEU A 112 9.22 -1.35 -12.37
CA LEU A 112 10.20 -0.90 -11.37
C LEU A 112 10.12 -1.72 -10.07
N ARG A 113 8.93 -2.01 -9.59
CA ARG A 113 8.73 -2.82 -8.38
C ARG A 113 9.10 -4.28 -8.60
N LEU A 114 8.76 -4.83 -9.76
CA LEU A 114 9.13 -6.19 -10.13
C LEU A 114 10.66 -6.35 -10.22
N SER A 115 11.33 -5.46 -10.93
CA SER A 115 12.79 -5.44 -11.07
C SER A 115 13.49 -5.32 -9.72
N LYS A 116 13.01 -4.43 -8.86
CA LYS A 116 13.53 -4.31 -7.49
C LYS A 116 13.39 -5.62 -6.71
N ARG A 117 12.26 -6.31 -6.82
CA ARG A 117 12.04 -7.59 -6.13
C ARG A 117 12.98 -8.67 -6.65
N ILE A 118 13.13 -8.78 -7.96
CA ILE A 118 14.06 -9.73 -8.59
C ILE A 118 15.48 -9.48 -8.09
N PHE A 119 15.93 -8.23 -8.08
CA PHE A 119 17.26 -7.87 -7.58
C PHE A 119 17.48 -8.27 -6.11
N ILE A 120 16.48 -8.06 -5.25
CA ILE A 120 16.55 -8.47 -3.84
C ILE A 120 16.69 -9.99 -3.74
N VAL A 121 15.85 -10.76 -4.43
CA VAL A 121 15.89 -12.23 -4.42
C VAL A 121 17.24 -12.76 -4.92
N MET A 122 17.77 -12.18 -5.99
CA MET A 122 19.11 -12.56 -6.52
C MET A 122 20.23 -12.27 -5.50
N LYS A 123 20.15 -11.15 -4.80
CA LYS A 123 21.12 -10.79 -3.77
C LYS A 123 21.07 -11.75 -2.57
N GLU A 124 19.87 -12.14 -2.15
CA GLU A 124 19.66 -13.09 -1.06
C GLU A 124 20.15 -14.50 -1.45
N SER A 125 19.88 -14.94 -2.67
CA SER A 125 20.38 -16.23 -3.20
C SER A 125 21.91 -16.28 -3.19
N LYS A 126 22.59 -15.23 -3.64
CA LYS A 126 24.06 -15.17 -3.61
C LYS A 126 24.65 -15.28 -2.21
N LYS A 127 23.98 -14.72 -1.20
CA LYS A 127 24.45 -14.83 0.19
C LYS A 127 24.40 -16.26 0.74
N LYS A 128 23.44 -17.09 0.29
CA LYS A 128 23.32 -18.50 0.70
C LYS A 128 24.39 -19.42 0.15
N TRP A 129 25.13 -19.02 -0.90
CA TRP A 129 26.22 -19.80 -1.51
C TRP A 129 27.61 -19.46 -0.97
N ILE A 130 27.70 -18.50 -0.04
CA ILE A 130 28.99 -18.03 0.51
C ILE A 130 29.22 -18.58 1.95
N TYR A 131 28.24 -19.33 2.47
CA TYR A 131 28.31 -20.05 3.76
C TYR A 131 27.94 -21.52 3.51
#